data_f0ce8ccf603c5dbe04549be9e6b07279
#
_entry.id   f0ce8ccf603c5dbe04549be9e6b07279
#
_cell.length_a   1.000
_cell.length_b   1.000
_cell.length_c   1.000
_cell.angle_alpha   90.00
_cell.angle_beta   90.00
_cell.angle_gamma   90.00
#
_symmetry.space_group_name_H-M   'P 1'
#
loop_
_entity.id
_entity.type
_entity.pdbx_description
1 polymer ?
#
loop_
_entity_poly.entity_id
_entity_poly.type
_entity_poly.pdbx_seq_one_letter_code
_entity_poly.pdbx_strand_id
1 'polypeptide(L)'
;STLMRSSAASDVYKRQTIIFANMIQQRITQYIEKNHLFSSDSKILVALSGGADSVALLRILHTAGYHCEAAHCNFHLRGEESNRDESFVRQLCLKYNIRLHTTDFNTTQYAAEKHISIEMAARELRYNWFEEIKNKYRADVIAVAHHQDDSIETMLLNLIRGTGITGLLGIRPRNGAIVRPLLCVNRKEIIQYLQNIEQDYVTDSTNLEDEYTRNKIRLNLLPLMEEINPSVKNSLVETSNYLNDVATIYNKVIAEAKTRIITPEGIRINALLDEPAPEAF
;
A
#
# COMPACT_ATOMS: atom_id res chain seq x y z
N SER A 1 2.40 48.02 13.06
CA SER A 1 2.65 47.55 11.67
C SER A 1 3.19 46.14 11.62
N THR A 2 3.90 45.65 12.64
CA THR A 2 4.49 44.30 12.72
C THR A 2 3.44 43.19 12.99
N LEU A 3 2.43 43.48 13.80
CA LEU A 3 1.34 42.53 14.13
C LEU A 3 0.41 42.21 12.94
N MET A 4 0.14 43.17 12.06
CA MET A 4 -0.67 42.95 10.86
C MET A 4 0.05 42.07 9.80
N ARG A 5 1.38 42.19 9.69
CA ARG A 5 2.16 41.32 8.76
C ARG A 5 2.22 39.87 9.24
N SER A 6 2.26 39.63 10.56
CA SER A 6 2.21 38.30 11.16
C SER A 6 0.87 37.59 10.91
N SER A 7 -0.26 38.30 11.03
CA SER A 7 -1.62 37.76 10.77
C SER A 7 -1.80 37.38 9.31
N ALA A 8 -1.45 38.24 8.36
CA ALA A 8 -1.57 37.99 6.94
C ALA A 8 -0.69 36.79 6.48
N ALA A 9 0.53 36.67 6.98
CA ALA A 9 1.41 35.53 6.70
C ALA A 9 0.83 34.21 7.26
N SER A 10 0.25 34.25 8.47
CA SER A 10 -0.45 33.07 9.06
C SER A 10 -1.66 32.65 8.22
N ASP A 11 -2.44 33.60 7.72
CA ASP A 11 -3.62 33.31 6.89
C ASP A 11 -3.24 32.75 5.51
N VAL A 12 -2.18 33.23 4.90
CA VAL A 12 -1.65 32.69 3.64
C VAL A 12 -1.14 31.28 3.85
N TYR A 13 -0.40 31.02 4.92
CA TYR A 13 0.10 29.68 5.24
C TYR A 13 -1.05 28.69 5.48
N LYS A 14 -2.07 29.06 6.27
CA LYS A 14 -3.27 28.22 6.49
C LYS A 14 -4.02 27.92 5.20
N ARG A 15 -4.14 28.88 4.29
CA ARG A 15 -4.77 28.64 2.98
C ARG A 15 -3.96 27.66 2.14
N GLN A 16 -2.64 27.76 2.12
CA GLN A 16 -1.76 26.85 1.38
C GLN A 16 -1.83 25.42 1.93
N THR A 17 -1.89 25.23 3.25
CA THR A 17 -2.03 23.91 3.88
C THR A 17 -3.35 23.24 3.53
N ILE A 18 -4.46 23.99 3.55
CA ILE A 18 -5.78 23.47 3.15
C ILE A 18 -5.80 23.09 1.66
N ILE A 19 -5.25 23.94 0.79
CA ILE A 19 -5.18 23.67 -0.66
C ILE A 19 -4.40 22.38 -0.93
N PHE A 20 -3.24 22.22 -0.28
CA PHE A 20 -2.43 21.01 -0.45
C PHE A 20 -3.15 19.75 0.03
N ALA A 21 -3.79 19.79 1.19
CA ALA A 21 -4.54 18.64 1.72
C ALA A 21 -5.69 18.23 0.78
N ASN A 22 -6.43 19.21 0.25
CA ASN A 22 -7.50 18.96 -0.72
C ASN A 22 -6.97 18.39 -2.04
N MET A 23 -5.83 18.88 -2.52
CA MET A 23 -5.19 18.39 -3.75
C MET A 23 -4.76 16.92 -3.61
N ILE A 24 -4.16 16.54 -2.47
CA ILE A 24 -3.77 15.15 -2.20
C ILE A 24 -5.03 14.25 -2.12
N GLN A 25 -6.04 14.67 -1.39
CA GLN A 25 -7.30 13.93 -1.30
C GLN A 25 -7.94 13.73 -2.68
N GLN A 26 -8.04 14.78 -3.49
CA GLN A 26 -8.59 14.70 -4.84
C GLN A 26 -7.81 13.74 -5.74
N ARG A 27 -6.46 13.79 -5.70
CA ARG A 27 -5.60 12.87 -6.47
C ARG A 27 -5.84 11.41 -6.07
N ILE A 28 -5.99 11.12 -4.78
CA ILE A 28 -6.26 9.78 -4.29
C ILE A 28 -7.67 9.32 -4.71
N THR A 29 -8.68 10.19 -4.61
CA THR A 29 -10.04 9.86 -5.08
C THR A 29 -10.06 9.55 -6.58
N GLN A 30 -9.41 10.36 -7.40
CA GLN A 30 -9.27 10.10 -8.85
C GLN A 30 -8.53 8.78 -9.13
N TYR A 31 -7.52 8.45 -8.31
CA TYR A 31 -6.80 7.19 -8.43
C TYR A 31 -7.68 5.99 -8.09
N ILE A 32 -8.53 6.09 -7.05
CA ILE A 32 -9.51 5.07 -6.67
C ILE A 32 -10.48 4.82 -7.83
N GLU A 33 -11.04 5.88 -8.41
CA GLU A 33 -11.97 5.81 -9.54
C GLU A 33 -11.32 5.21 -10.79
N LYS A 34 -10.16 5.74 -11.19
CA LYS A 34 -9.40 5.29 -12.37
C LYS A 34 -9.06 3.81 -12.32
N ASN A 35 -8.71 3.29 -11.13
CA ASN A 35 -8.32 1.90 -10.95
C ASN A 35 -9.47 1.00 -10.47
N HIS A 36 -10.70 1.52 -10.41
CA HIS A 36 -11.89 0.79 -9.95
C HIS A 36 -11.66 0.06 -8.61
N LEU A 37 -11.02 0.74 -7.64
CA LEU A 37 -10.66 0.12 -6.37
C LEU A 37 -11.89 -0.17 -5.52
N PHE A 38 -12.83 0.77 -5.45
CA PHE A 38 -14.14 0.64 -4.79
C PHE A 38 -15.02 1.84 -5.18
N SER A 39 -16.33 1.74 -4.90
CA SER A 39 -17.31 2.80 -5.13
C SER A 39 -17.53 3.68 -3.89
N SER A 40 -18.28 4.78 -4.02
CA SER A 40 -18.69 5.64 -2.91
C SER A 40 -19.45 4.91 -1.82
N ASP A 41 -20.24 3.91 -2.18
CA ASP A 41 -21.13 3.17 -1.29
C ASP A 41 -20.42 1.96 -0.65
N SER A 42 -19.18 1.69 -1.04
CA SER A 42 -18.42 0.55 -0.52
C SER A 42 -18.07 0.73 0.95
N LYS A 43 -18.19 -0.36 1.70
CA LYS A 43 -17.72 -0.46 3.07
C LYS A 43 -16.27 -0.90 3.08
N ILE A 44 -15.39 -0.08 3.65
CA ILE A 44 -13.94 -0.24 3.58
C ILE A 44 -13.39 -0.64 4.94
N LEU A 45 -12.68 -1.77 5.00
CA LEU A 45 -11.89 -2.14 6.17
C LEU A 45 -10.46 -1.60 5.99
N VAL A 46 -10.07 -0.60 6.77
CA VAL A 46 -8.75 0.02 6.70
C VAL A 46 -7.78 -0.68 7.64
N ALA A 47 -6.70 -1.23 7.11
CA ALA A 47 -5.60 -1.79 7.90
C ALA A 47 -4.84 -0.65 8.59
N LEU A 48 -4.99 -0.52 9.91
CA LEU A 48 -4.50 0.61 10.69
C LEU A 48 -3.41 0.16 11.67
N SER A 49 -2.14 0.41 11.36
CA SER A 49 -1.02 0.12 12.27
C SER A 49 -0.77 1.22 13.30
N GLY A 50 -1.23 2.44 13.06
CA GLY A 50 -0.90 3.64 13.83
C GLY A 50 0.22 4.48 13.20
N GLY A 51 1.01 3.92 12.29
CA GLY A 51 2.04 4.63 11.55
C GLY A 51 1.47 5.63 10.53
N ALA A 52 2.31 6.58 10.10
CA ALA A 52 1.92 7.71 9.27
C ALA A 52 1.08 7.32 8.04
N ASP A 53 1.50 6.29 7.29
CA ASP A 53 0.81 5.90 6.05
C ASP A 53 -0.60 5.38 6.32
N SER A 54 -0.75 4.52 7.32
CA SER A 54 -2.05 3.94 7.69
C SER A 54 -2.99 4.99 8.28
N VAL A 55 -2.46 5.93 9.07
CA VAL A 55 -3.23 7.05 9.61
C VAL A 55 -3.66 8.00 8.50
N ALA A 56 -2.78 8.34 7.57
CA ALA A 56 -3.12 9.17 6.41
C ALA A 56 -4.20 8.51 5.55
N LEU A 57 -4.07 7.20 5.25
CA LEU A 57 -5.08 6.46 4.50
C LEU A 57 -6.45 6.56 5.16
N LEU A 58 -6.54 6.24 6.46
CA LEU A 58 -7.80 6.32 7.21
C LEU A 58 -8.38 7.73 7.17
N ARG A 59 -7.56 8.76 7.44
CA ARG A 59 -7.98 10.16 7.47
C ARG A 59 -8.49 10.65 6.12
N ILE A 60 -7.79 10.31 5.03
CA ILE A 60 -8.17 10.70 3.67
C ILE A 60 -9.50 10.06 3.29
N LEU A 61 -9.65 8.75 3.50
CA LEU A 61 -10.87 8.04 3.14
C LEU A 61 -12.07 8.52 3.98
N HIS A 62 -11.88 8.67 5.28
CA HIS A 62 -12.91 9.18 6.18
C HIS A 62 -13.34 10.61 5.83
N THR A 63 -12.38 11.52 5.56
CA THR A 63 -12.68 12.90 5.18
C THR A 63 -13.34 12.99 3.80
N ALA A 64 -13.03 12.06 2.89
CA ALA A 64 -13.69 11.94 1.59
C ALA A 64 -15.12 11.37 1.67
N GLY A 65 -15.59 10.97 2.86
CA GLY A 65 -16.96 10.50 3.09
C GLY A 65 -17.19 9.01 2.85
N TYR A 66 -16.12 8.21 2.69
CA TYR A 66 -16.26 6.76 2.56
C TYR A 66 -16.62 6.08 3.89
N HIS A 67 -17.37 4.99 3.80
CA HIS A 67 -17.73 4.16 4.96
C HIS A 67 -16.54 3.32 5.43
N CYS A 68 -15.77 3.85 6.40
CA CYS A 68 -14.56 3.20 6.91
C CYS A 68 -14.79 2.53 8.26
N GLU A 69 -14.32 1.29 8.41
CA GLU A 69 -14.02 0.65 9.68
C GLU A 69 -12.51 0.38 9.73
N ALA A 70 -11.90 0.42 10.91
CA ALA A 70 -10.47 0.19 11.09
C ALA A 70 -10.19 -1.19 11.66
N ALA A 71 -9.08 -1.81 11.23
CA ALA A 71 -8.60 -3.09 11.75
C ALA A 71 -7.14 -2.96 12.20
N HIS A 72 -6.87 -3.26 13.47
CA HIS A 72 -5.53 -3.21 14.08
C HIS A 72 -5.14 -4.57 14.62
N CYS A 73 -3.91 -5.01 14.30
CA CYS A 73 -3.30 -6.24 14.81
C CYS A 73 -2.19 -5.89 15.79
N ASN A 74 -2.27 -6.38 17.03
CA ASN A 74 -1.18 -6.32 17.98
C ASN A 74 -0.42 -7.66 17.94
N PHE A 75 0.83 -7.62 17.49
CA PHE A 75 1.69 -8.81 17.36
C PHE A 75 2.57 -9.06 18.58
N HIS A 76 2.56 -8.15 19.56
CA HIS A 76 3.38 -8.18 20.80
C HIS A 76 4.89 -8.34 20.56
N LEU A 77 5.37 -7.96 19.36
CA LEU A 77 6.79 -8.11 18.99
C LEU A 77 7.69 -7.00 19.56
N ARG A 78 7.09 -5.89 20.03
CA ARG A 78 7.80 -4.70 20.53
C ARG A 78 7.44 -4.35 21.98
N GLY A 79 6.89 -5.29 22.73
CA GLY A 79 6.53 -5.09 24.15
C GLY A 79 5.60 -3.88 24.35
N GLU A 80 6.01 -2.93 25.21
CA GLU A 80 5.23 -1.74 25.54
C GLU A 80 4.93 -0.81 24.35
N GLU A 81 5.80 -0.78 23.34
CA GLU A 81 5.54 0.01 22.13
C GLU A 81 4.30 -0.50 21.39
N SER A 82 4.11 -1.82 21.31
CA SER A 82 2.93 -2.42 20.69
C SER A 82 1.64 -2.00 21.39
N ASN A 83 1.66 -1.93 22.74
CA ASN A 83 0.51 -1.50 23.55
C ASN A 83 0.23 0.00 23.40
N ARG A 84 1.31 0.82 23.33
CA ARG A 84 1.22 2.27 23.06
C ARG A 84 0.56 2.52 21.69
N ASP A 85 0.98 1.78 20.66
CA ASP A 85 0.48 1.92 19.30
C ASP A 85 -1.01 1.54 19.22
N GLU A 86 -1.42 0.47 19.88
CA GLU A 86 -2.83 0.09 20.00
C GLU A 86 -3.64 1.16 20.74
N SER A 87 -3.12 1.72 21.83
CA SER A 87 -3.77 2.78 22.59
C SER A 87 -3.98 4.03 21.73
N PHE A 88 -2.99 4.42 20.94
CA PHE A 88 -3.10 5.51 19.97
C PHE A 88 -4.19 5.24 18.93
N VAL A 89 -4.22 4.06 18.33
CA VAL A 89 -5.22 3.67 17.34
C VAL A 89 -6.63 3.71 17.91
N ARG A 90 -6.82 3.23 19.16
CA ARG A 90 -8.11 3.31 19.87
C ARG A 90 -8.58 4.76 20.06
N GLN A 91 -7.71 5.64 20.51
CA GLN A 91 -8.00 7.07 20.70
C GLN A 91 -8.34 7.76 19.35
N LEU A 92 -7.57 7.47 18.30
CA LEU A 92 -7.81 7.99 16.97
C LEU A 92 -9.19 7.60 16.44
N CYS A 93 -9.54 6.32 16.53
CA CYS A 93 -10.83 5.81 16.08
C CYS A 93 -12.00 6.39 16.90
N LEU A 94 -11.83 6.52 18.21
CA LEU A 94 -12.82 7.16 19.09
C LEU A 94 -13.04 8.63 18.71
N LYS A 95 -11.96 9.39 18.49
CA LYS A 95 -12.00 10.82 18.11
C LYS A 95 -12.83 11.06 16.84
N TYR A 96 -12.77 10.14 15.88
CA TYR A 96 -13.45 10.27 14.58
C TYR A 96 -14.70 9.39 14.44
N ASN A 97 -15.15 8.77 15.54
CA ASN A 97 -16.30 7.88 15.56
C ASN A 97 -16.20 6.74 14.50
N ILE A 98 -14.99 6.18 14.35
CA ILE A 98 -14.71 5.08 13.43
C ILE A 98 -14.74 3.78 14.23
N ARG A 99 -15.49 2.79 13.74
CA ARG A 99 -15.50 1.45 14.37
C ARG A 99 -14.14 0.80 14.23
N LEU A 100 -13.59 0.35 15.36
CA LEU A 100 -12.29 -0.33 15.42
C LEU A 100 -12.48 -1.81 15.77
N HIS A 101 -11.80 -2.65 15.01
CA HIS A 101 -11.59 -4.07 15.30
C HIS A 101 -10.15 -4.28 15.72
N THR A 102 -9.92 -5.00 16.80
CA THR A 102 -8.56 -5.32 17.29
C THR A 102 -8.42 -6.81 17.52
N THR A 103 -7.21 -7.31 17.36
CA THR A 103 -6.82 -8.68 17.73
C THR A 103 -5.38 -8.70 18.21
N ASP A 104 -5.10 -9.68 19.07
CA ASP A 104 -3.77 -9.98 19.59
C ASP A 104 -3.29 -11.32 19.03
N PHE A 105 -2.00 -11.40 18.67
CA PHE A 105 -1.40 -12.62 18.14
C PHE A 105 -0.18 -13.04 18.93
N ASN A 106 -0.08 -14.33 19.25
CA ASN A 106 1.17 -14.94 19.68
C ASN A 106 2.00 -15.31 18.44
N THR A 107 2.61 -14.29 17.83
CA THR A 107 3.33 -14.41 16.56
C THR A 107 4.53 -15.35 16.65
N THR A 108 5.26 -15.32 17.77
CA THR A 108 6.43 -16.16 18.01
C THR A 108 6.06 -17.63 18.06
N GLN A 109 4.99 -17.98 18.75
CA GLN A 109 4.50 -19.35 18.81
C GLN A 109 4.06 -19.83 17.42
N TYR A 110 3.27 -19.03 16.71
CA TYR A 110 2.81 -19.37 15.35
C TYR A 110 3.98 -19.58 14.38
N ALA A 111 5.00 -18.72 14.43
CA ALA A 111 6.21 -18.85 13.60
C ALA A 111 6.95 -20.17 13.88
N ALA A 112 7.10 -20.53 15.16
CA ALA A 112 7.75 -21.78 15.58
C ALA A 112 6.97 -23.01 15.11
N GLU A 113 5.64 -23.04 15.29
CA GLU A 113 4.76 -24.15 14.89
C GLU A 113 4.75 -24.37 13.36
N LYS A 114 4.84 -23.28 12.56
CA LYS A 114 4.82 -23.32 11.11
C LYS A 114 6.21 -23.42 10.48
N HIS A 115 7.29 -23.32 11.27
CA HIS A 115 8.68 -23.28 10.77
C HIS A 115 8.93 -22.17 9.73
N ILE A 116 8.36 -20.98 9.98
CA ILE A 116 8.50 -19.80 9.11
C ILE A 116 9.11 -18.63 9.89
N SER A 117 9.56 -17.59 9.17
CA SER A 117 10.05 -16.38 9.83
C SER A 117 8.93 -15.65 10.59
N ILE A 118 9.29 -14.91 11.64
CA ILE A 118 8.33 -14.08 12.40
C ILE A 118 7.57 -13.11 11.50
N GLU A 119 8.25 -12.55 10.50
CA GLU A 119 7.64 -11.66 9.54
C GLU A 119 6.59 -12.36 8.66
N MET A 120 6.91 -13.55 8.13
CA MET A 120 5.95 -14.36 7.40
C MET A 120 4.76 -14.73 8.28
N ALA A 121 5.00 -15.10 9.54
CA ALA A 121 3.97 -15.40 10.52
C ALA A 121 3.04 -14.19 10.76
N ALA A 122 3.61 -13.02 11.03
CA ALA A 122 2.87 -11.79 11.23
C ALA A 122 2.05 -11.41 9.98
N ARG A 123 2.61 -11.64 8.79
CA ARG A 123 1.92 -11.40 7.52
C ARG A 123 0.74 -12.36 7.31
N GLU A 124 0.93 -13.66 7.51
CA GLU A 124 -0.14 -14.66 7.37
C GLU A 124 -1.28 -14.40 8.36
N LEU A 125 -0.95 -14.21 9.66
CA LEU A 125 -1.92 -13.91 10.70
C LEU A 125 -2.73 -12.66 10.38
N ARG A 126 -2.06 -11.60 9.95
CA ARG A 126 -2.69 -10.33 9.57
C ARG A 126 -3.72 -10.49 8.46
N TYR A 127 -3.32 -11.10 7.33
CA TYR A 127 -4.20 -11.19 6.17
C TYR A 127 -5.33 -12.17 6.36
N ASN A 128 -5.10 -13.29 7.07
CA ASN A 128 -6.16 -14.24 7.43
C ASN A 128 -7.21 -13.56 8.30
N TRP A 129 -6.79 -12.82 9.30
CA TRP A 129 -7.71 -12.11 10.18
C TRP A 129 -8.45 -10.96 9.47
N PHE A 130 -7.78 -10.22 8.59
CA PHE A 130 -8.45 -9.19 7.80
C PHE A 130 -9.56 -9.77 6.91
N GLU A 131 -9.33 -10.93 6.29
CA GLU A 131 -10.38 -11.62 5.52
C GLU A 131 -11.52 -12.11 6.41
N GLU A 132 -11.22 -12.63 7.60
CA GLU A 132 -12.25 -13.01 8.58
C GLU A 132 -13.12 -11.81 8.98
N ILE A 133 -12.50 -10.69 9.37
CA ILE A 133 -13.22 -9.47 9.77
C ILE A 133 -14.00 -8.88 8.59
N LYS A 134 -13.39 -8.83 7.39
CA LYS A 134 -14.08 -8.39 6.18
C LYS A 134 -15.37 -9.16 5.96
N ASN A 135 -15.31 -10.50 6.04
CA ASN A 135 -16.47 -11.36 5.82
C ASN A 135 -17.52 -11.20 6.94
N LYS A 136 -17.08 -11.21 8.21
CA LYS A 136 -17.95 -11.08 9.40
C LYS A 136 -18.74 -9.76 9.39
N TYR A 137 -18.11 -8.67 9.01
CA TYR A 137 -18.72 -7.34 9.02
C TYR A 137 -19.16 -6.84 7.63
N ARG A 138 -19.07 -7.70 6.62
CA ARG A 138 -19.50 -7.45 5.23
C ARG A 138 -18.84 -6.20 4.66
N ALA A 139 -17.52 -6.05 4.86
CA ALA A 139 -16.76 -5.05 4.15
C ALA A 139 -16.46 -5.54 2.72
N ASP A 140 -16.49 -4.62 1.76
CA ASP A 140 -16.29 -4.94 0.34
C ASP A 140 -14.81 -5.11 0.01
N VAL A 141 -13.96 -4.29 0.65
CA VAL A 141 -12.51 -4.26 0.41
C VAL A 141 -11.73 -4.05 1.70
N ILE A 142 -10.44 -4.44 1.64
CA ILE A 142 -9.43 -4.18 2.67
C ILE A 142 -8.44 -3.15 2.09
N ALA A 143 -8.41 -1.93 2.64
CA ALA A 143 -7.51 -0.88 2.21
C ALA A 143 -6.19 -0.94 3.01
N VAL A 144 -5.07 -1.02 2.30
CA VAL A 144 -3.71 -1.10 2.86
C VAL A 144 -2.89 0.09 2.38
N ALA A 145 -2.10 0.68 3.27
CA ALA A 145 -1.43 1.95 3.07
C ALA A 145 -0.07 1.86 2.36
N HIS A 146 0.08 0.97 1.38
CA HIS A 146 1.26 0.99 0.51
C HIS A 146 1.23 2.24 -0.38
N HIS A 147 2.37 2.90 -0.49
CA HIS A 147 2.55 4.14 -1.25
C HIS A 147 3.53 3.96 -2.42
N GLN A 148 3.78 5.05 -3.16
CA GLN A 148 4.60 5.03 -4.37
C GLN A 148 6.03 4.52 -4.12
N ASP A 149 6.68 4.97 -3.02
CA ASP A 149 8.05 4.54 -2.70
C ASP A 149 8.11 3.02 -2.42
N ASP A 150 7.09 2.42 -1.74
CA ASP A 150 7.02 0.96 -1.56
C ASP A 150 6.96 0.21 -2.89
N SER A 151 6.24 0.77 -3.87
CA SER A 151 6.14 0.19 -5.21
C SER A 151 7.48 0.23 -5.94
N ILE A 152 8.21 1.35 -5.85
CA ILE A 152 9.56 1.50 -6.40
C ILE A 152 10.52 0.51 -5.74
N GLU A 153 10.53 0.42 -4.41
CA GLU A 153 11.36 -0.53 -3.67
C GLU A 153 11.07 -1.97 -4.08
N THR A 154 9.80 -2.32 -4.26
CA THR A 154 9.39 -3.65 -4.71
C THR A 154 9.85 -3.94 -6.14
N MET A 155 9.72 -2.98 -7.05
CA MET A 155 10.21 -3.09 -8.43
C MET A 155 11.73 -3.35 -8.46
N LEU A 156 12.50 -2.54 -7.73
CA LEU A 156 13.96 -2.68 -7.65
C LEU A 156 14.38 -4.00 -6.99
N LEU A 157 13.72 -4.39 -5.91
CA LEU A 157 13.97 -5.67 -5.24
C LEU A 157 13.74 -6.85 -6.20
N ASN A 158 12.65 -6.84 -6.95
CA ASN A 158 12.34 -7.88 -7.92
C ASN A 158 13.35 -7.86 -9.08
N LEU A 159 13.75 -6.69 -9.57
CA LEU A 159 14.77 -6.55 -10.61
C LEU A 159 16.10 -7.17 -10.15
N ILE A 160 16.55 -6.87 -8.93
CA ILE A 160 17.79 -7.41 -8.35
C ILE A 160 17.73 -8.93 -8.20
N ARG A 161 16.57 -9.49 -7.86
CA ARG A 161 16.37 -10.94 -7.68
C ARG A 161 16.20 -11.69 -9.02
N GLY A 162 16.03 -10.98 -10.12
CA GLY A 162 15.66 -11.55 -11.41
C GLY A 162 14.16 -11.82 -11.49
N THR A 163 13.49 -11.17 -12.44
CA THR A 163 12.04 -11.32 -12.61
C THR A 163 11.63 -11.09 -14.05
N GLY A 164 10.50 -11.67 -14.46
CA GLY A 164 9.79 -11.31 -15.68
C GLY A 164 9.02 -9.99 -15.51
N ILE A 165 8.30 -9.61 -16.57
CA ILE A 165 7.56 -8.34 -16.67
C ILE A 165 6.65 -8.09 -15.45
N THR A 166 5.97 -9.14 -14.95
CA THR A 166 5.02 -9.01 -13.82
C THR A 166 5.66 -8.48 -12.55
N GLY A 167 6.91 -8.87 -12.23
CA GLY A 167 7.60 -8.39 -11.04
C GLY A 167 8.11 -6.96 -11.16
N LEU A 168 8.30 -6.45 -12.40
CA LEU A 168 8.70 -5.08 -12.66
C LEU A 168 7.55 -4.07 -12.59
N LEU A 169 6.31 -4.54 -12.46
CA LEU A 169 5.14 -3.67 -12.30
C LEU A 169 5.05 -3.03 -10.91
N GLY A 170 5.94 -3.41 -9.99
CA GLY A 170 5.87 -2.98 -8.59
C GLY A 170 4.65 -3.56 -7.87
N ILE A 171 3.99 -2.75 -7.06
CA ILE A 171 2.82 -3.16 -6.27
C ILE A 171 1.53 -2.87 -7.05
N ARG A 172 0.69 -3.89 -7.23
CA ARG A 172 -0.60 -3.74 -7.93
C ARG A 172 -1.58 -2.91 -7.10
N PRO A 173 -2.36 -2.01 -7.73
CA PRO A 173 -3.41 -1.23 -7.06
C PRO A 173 -4.45 -2.09 -6.35
N ARG A 174 -4.77 -3.25 -6.96
CA ARG A 174 -5.74 -4.22 -6.42
C ARG A 174 -5.19 -5.65 -6.53
N ASN A 175 -5.45 -6.44 -5.49
CA ASN A 175 -5.20 -7.88 -5.49
C ASN A 175 -6.32 -8.57 -4.69
N GLY A 176 -7.29 -9.16 -5.39
CA GLY A 176 -8.50 -9.68 -4.78
C GLY A 176 -9.29 -8.58 -4.05
N ALA A 177 -9.55 -8.77 -2.76
CA ALA A 177 -10.21 -7.79 -1.91
C ALA A 177 -9.28 -6.68 -1.39
N ILE A 178 -7.95 -6.86 -1.51
CA ILE A 178 -6.96 -5.88 -1.02
C ILE A 178 -6.79 -4.76 -2.03
N VAL A 179 -6.93 -3.51 -1.59
CA VAL A 179 -6.77 -2.30 -2.38
C VAL A 179 -5.73 -1.37 -1.78
N ARG A 180 -5.07 -0.55 -2.61
CA ARG A 180 -3.95 0.32 -2.21
C ARG A 180 -4.12 1.73 -2.76
N PRO A 181 -4.94 2.54 -2.11
CA PRO A 181 -5.29 3.88 -2.61
C PRO A 181 -4.11 4.87 -2.63
N LEU A 182 -3.07 4.66 -1.79
CA LEU A 182 -1.94 5.58 -1.67
C LEU A 182 -0.81 5.35 -2.69
N LEU A 183 -0.92 4.40 -3.62
CA LEU A 183 0.14 4.16 -4.62
C LEU A 183 0.40 5.35 -5.57
N CYS A 184 -0.50 6.31 -5.64
CA CYS A 184 -0.34 7.53 -6.42
C CYS A 184 0.39 8.66 -5.69
N VAL A 185 0.73 8.51 -4.41
CA VAL A 185 1.42 9.51 -3.60
C VAL A 185 2.69 8.92 -2.99
N ASN A 186 3.70 9.77 -2.76
CA ASN A 186 4.94 9.37 -2.10
C ASN A 186 4.90 9.63 -0.58
N ARG A 187 5.88 9.07 0.13
CA ARG A 187 6.01 9.21 1.59
C ARG A 187 6.08 10.66 2.07
N LYS A 188 6.79 11.50 1.34
CA LYS A 188 6.94 12.92 1.69
C LYS A 188 5.60 13.65 1.64
N GLU A 189 4.80 13.39 0.63
CA GLU A 189 3.45 13.95 0.48
C GLU A 189 2.49 13.48 1.57
N ILE A 190 2.60 12.21 1.99
CA ILE A 190 1.83 11.65 3.12
C ILE A 190 2.15 12.37 4.42
N ILE A 191 3.44 12.54 4.74
CA ILE A 191 3.88 13.26 5.96
C ILE A 191 3.41 14.70 5.92
N GLN A 192 3.58 15.38 4.78
CA GLN A 192 3.13 16.77 4.62
C GLN A 192 1.60 16.89 4.76
N TYR A 193 0.84 15.93 4.25
CA TYR A 193 -0.61 15.89 4.44
C TYR A 193 -0.98 15.81 5.92
N LEU A 194 -0.37 14.90 6.69
CA LEU A 194 -0.64 14.75 8.12
C LEU A 194 -0.26 16.01 8.91
N GLN A 195 0.87 16.63 8.60
CA GLN A 195 1.28 17.91 9.19
C GLN A 195 0.26 19.02 8.91
N ASN A 196 -0.25 19.09 7.67
CA ASN A 196 -1.20 20.11 7.27
C ASN A 196 -2.57 19.99 7.95
N ILE A 197 -2.96 18.78 8.33
CA ILE A 197 -4.21 18.54 9.07
C ILE A 197 -3.99 18.39 10.58
N GLU A 198 -2.78 18.68 11.06
CA GLU A 198 -2.36 18.57 12.47
C GLU A 198 -2.72 17.20 13.08
N GLN A 199 -2.44 16.11 12.31
CA GLN A 199 -2.72 14.75 12.72
C GLN A 199 -1.46 14.04 13.16
N ASP A 200 -1.43 13.64 14.44
CA ASP A 200 -0.36 12.80 14.99
C ASP A 200 -0.42 11.37 14.47
N TYR A 201 0.72 10.70 14.52
CA TYR A 201 0.91 9.30 14.20
C TYR A 201 2.05 8.69 15.03
N VAL A 202 2.12 7.37 15.10
CA VAL A 202 3.19 6.67 15.81
C VAL A 202 4.38 6.47 14.88
N THR A 203 5.59 6.71 15.40
CA THR A 203 6.84 6.41 14.69
C THR A 203 7.33 5.02 15.11
N ASP A 204 7.54 4.13 14.14
CA ASP A 204 8.08 2.80 14.36
C ASP A 204 9.60 2.87 14.60
N SER A 205 10.07 2.24 15.68
CA SER A 205 11.48 2.25 16.08
C SER A 205 12.26 1.04 15.56
N THR A 206 11.58 0.03 14.99
CA THR A 206 12.24 -1.24 14.62
C THR A 206 12.16 -1.52 13.13
N ASN A 207 13.33 -1.76 12.55
CA ASN A 207 13.52 -2.32 11.23
C ASN A 207 13.98 -3.79 11.38
N LEU A 208 13.10 -4.75 11.15
CA LEU A 208 13.40 -6.19 11.20
C LEU A 208 13.97 -6.71 9.86
N GLU A 209 14.58 -7.90 9.84
CA GLU A 209 15.53 -8.41 8.83
C GLU A 209 15.13 -8.37 7.34
N ASP A 210 13.88 -8.49 6.97
CA ASP A 210 13.43 -8.34 5.56
C ASP A 210 13.40 -6.87 5.13
N GLU A 211 13.24 -5.96 6.08
CA GLU A 211 13.57 -4.57 5.91
C GLU A 211 15.05 -4.37 5.60
N TYR A 212 15.96 -5.27 5.96
CA TYR A 212 17.39 -5.06 5.68
C TYR A 212 17.65 -4.89 4.18
N THR A 213 17.08 -5.70 3.31
CA THR A 213 17.27 -5.55 1.86
C THR A 213 16.49 -4.34 1.32
N ARG A 214 15.25 -4.11 1.78
CA ARG A 214 14.48 -2.90 1.43
C ARG A 214 15.13 -1.65 1.99
N ASN A 215 15.65 -1.69 3.22
CA ASN A 215 16.38 -0.59 3.81
C ASN A 215 17.65 -0.25 3.03
N LYS A 216 18.39 -1.26 2.51
CA LYS A 216 19.53 -1.00 1.62
C LYS A 216 19.09 -0.30 0.32
N ILE A 217 17.98 -0.71 -0.26
CA ILE A 217 17.43 -0.04 -1.44
C ILE A 217 17.05 1.41 -1.09
N ARG A 218 16.31 1.62 0.01
CA ARG A 218 15.82 2.92 0.45
C ARG A 218 16.94 3.88 0.86
N LEU A 219 17.90 3.40 1.66
CA LEU A 219 18.92 4.23 2.30
C LEU A 219 20.22 4.37 1.50
N ASN A 220 20.51 3.43 0.59
CA ASN A 220 21.75 3.42 -0.16
C ASN A 220 21.52 3.49 -1.67
N LEU A 221 20.72 2.58 -2.25
CA LEU A 221 20.59 2.48 -3.71
C LEU A 221 19.80 3.66 -4.28
N LEU A 222 18.64 3.97 -3.73
CA LEU A 222 17.81 5.09 -4.22
C LEU A 222 18.52 6.44 -4.11
N PRO A 223 19.20 6.80 -3.00
CA PRO A 223 19.99 8.03 -2.94
C PRO A 223 21.09 8.07 -3.99
N LEU A 224 21.82 6.98 -4.20
CA LEU A 224 22.85 6.92 -5.27
C LEU A 224 22.23 7.10 -6.66
N MET A 225 21.07 6.53 -6.93
CA MET A 225 20.35 6.75 -8.19
C MET A 225 19.87 8.20 -8.33
N GLU A 226 19.46 8.85 -7.23
CA GLU A 226 19.06 10.27 -7.20
C GLU A 226 20.24 11.22 -7.46
N GLU A 227 21.47 10.85 -7.10
CA GLU A 227 22.69 11.60 -7.48
C GLU A 227 22.91 11.60 -8.98
N ILE A 228 22.60 10.48 -9.66
CA ILE A 228 22.72 10.35 -11.13
C ILE A 228 21.55 11.05 -11.83
N ASN A 229 20.34 10.86 -11.34
CA ASN A 229 19.12 11.46 -11.85
C ASN A 229 18.22 11.89 -10.69
N PRO A 230 18.14 13.19 -10.36
CA PRO A 230 17.29 13.71 -9.27
C PRO A 230 15.80 13.34 -9.40
N SER A 231 15.35 13.01 -10.63
CA SER A 231 13.96 12.61 -10.90
C SER A 231 13.79 11.08 -11.02
N VAL A 232 14.76 10.28 -10.62
CA VAL A 232 14.78 8.82 -10.83
C VAL A 232 13.53 8.11 -10.31
N LYS A 233 12.99 8.53 -9.16
CA LYS A 233 11.74 7.95 -8.64
C LYS A 233 10.57 8.13 -9.61
N ASN A 234 10.43 9.31 -10.19
CA ASN A 234 9.40 9.56 -11.21
C ASN A 234 9.65 8.71 -12.47
N SER A 235 10.90 8.63 -12.92
CA SER A 235 11.27 7.79 -14.07
C SER A 235 10.97 6.31 -13.84
N LEU A 236 11.20 5.79 -12.63
CA LEU A 236 10.86 4.41 -12.26
C LEU A 236 9.34 4.17 -12.26
N VAL A 237 8.57 5.14 -11.75
CA VAL A 237 7.10 5.07 -11.80
C VAL A 237 6.59 5.08 -13.25
N GLU A 238 7.10 5.96 -14.09
CA GLU A 238 6.75 6.01 -15.51
C GLU A 238 7.12 4.70 -16.23
N THR A 239 8.31 4.17 -15.95
CA THR A 239 8.74 2.88 -16.49
C THR A 239 7.79 1.75 -16.07
N SER A 240 7.38 1.71 -14.78
CA SER A 240 6.39 0.75 -14.29
C SER A 240 5.05 0.88 -15.01
N ASN A 241 4.59 2.11 -15.28
CA ASN A 241 3.36 2.37 -16.03
C ASN A 241 3.45 1.87 -17.48
N TYR A 242 4.54 2.17 -18.20
CA TYR A 242 4.76 1.64 -19.56
C TYR A 242 4.80 0.11 -19.58
N LEU A 243 5.50 -0.50 -18.62
CA LEU A 243 5.54 -1.96 -18.49
C LEU A 243 4.15 -2.55 -18.18
N ASN A 244 3.29 -1.84 -17.46
CA ASN A 244 1.93 -2.29 -17.20
C ASN A 244 1.07 -2.31 -18.48
N ASP A 245 1.23 -1.33 -19.35
CA ASP A 245 0.58 -1.31 -20.66
C ASP A 245 1.05 -2.50 -21.52
N VAL A 246 2.38 -2.72 -21.56
CA VAL A 246 2.96 -3.88 -22.27
C VAL A 246 2.46 -5.20 -21.65
N ALA A 247 2.42 -5.33 -20.32
CA ALA A 247 1.92 -6.51 -19.63
C ALA A 247 0.44 -6.77 -19.93
N THR A 248 -0.35 -5.73 -20.12
CA THR A 248 -1.76 -5.87 -20.51
C THR A 248 -1.90 -6.49 -21.89
N ILE A 249 -1.13 -6.02 -22.87
CA ILE A 249 -1.09 -6.58 -24.23
C ILE A 249 -0.58 -8.03 -24.18
N TYR A 250 0.54 -8.26 -23.50
CA TYR A 250 1.15 -9.58 -23.34
C TYR A 250 0.16 -10.60 -22.73
N ASN A 251 -0.47 -10.26 -21.60
CA ASN A 251 -1.41 -11.15 -20.94
C ASN A 251 -2.65 -11.46 -21.79
N LYS A 252 -3.11 -10.50 -22.61
CA LYS A 252 -4.21 -10.73 -23.56
C LYS A 252 -3.82 -11.75 -24.61
N VAL A 253 -2.65 -11.60 -25.22
CA VAL A 253 -2.13 -12.54 -26.24
C VAL A 253 -1.96 -13.94 -25.64
N ILE A 254 -1.36 -14.05 -24.45
CA ILE A 254 -1.22 -15.31 -23.75
C ILE A 254 -2.57 -15.96 -23.42
N ALA A 255 -3.54 -15.17 -22.96
CA ALA A 255 -4.88 -15.71 -22.65
C ALA A 255 -5.59 -16.24 -23.92
N GLU A 256 -5.49 -15.51 -25.04
CA GLU A 256 -6.04 -15.94 -26.33
C GLU A 256 -5.35 -17.22 -26.85
N ALA A 257 -4.03 -17.31 -26.75
CA ALA A 257 -3.29 -18.51 -27.14
C ALA A 257 -3.64 -19.71 -26.24
N LYS A 258 -3.76 -19.51 -24.93
CA LYS A 258 -4.20 -20.59 -24.01
C LYS A 258 -5.53 -21.20 -24.39
N THR A 259 -6.50 -20.42 -24.89
CA THR A 259 -7.79 -20.97 -25.34
C THR A 259 -7.66 -21.88 -26.59
N ARG A 260 -6.62 -21.70 -27.40
CA ARG A 260 -6.32 -22.56 -28.58
C ARG A 260 -5.54 -23.81 -28.19
N ILE A 261 -4.66 -23.69 -27.19
CA ILE A 261 -3.70 -24.73 -26.81
C ILE A 261 -4.32 -25.70 -25.80
N ILE A 262 -5.05 -25.17 -24.79
CA ILE A 262 -5.62 -25.98 -23.71
C ILE A 262 -7.04 -26.37 -24.05
N THR A 263 -7.30 -27.68 -24.04
CA THR A 263 -8.63 -28.30 -24.27
C THR A 263 -9.03 -29.12 -23.03
N PRO A 264 -10.30 -29.51 -22.90
CA PRO A 264 -10.73 -30.41 -21.83
C PRO A 264 -9.96 -31.75 -21.80
N GLU A 265 -9.46 -32.19 -22.95
CA GLU A 265 -8.73 -33.47 -23.11
C GLU A 265 -7.22 -33.30 -22.83
N GLY A 266 -6.70 -32.08 -22.71
CA GLY A 266 -5.29 -31.81 -22.44
C GLY A 266 -4.69 -30.69 -23.28
N ILE A 267 -3.38 -30.71 -23.46
CA ILE A 267 -2.60 -29.67 -24.15
C ILE A 267 -2.30 -30.13 -25.57
N ARG A 268 -2.61 -29.31 -26.58
CA ARG A 268 -2.26 -29.52 -27.99
C ARG A 268 -0.79 -29.18 -28.22
N ILE A 269 0.10 -30.15 -28.18
CA ILE A 269 1.56 -29.98 -28.25
C ILE A 269 1.98 -29.22 -29.51
N ASN A 270 1.48 -29.56 -30.68
CA ASN A 270 1.84 -28.87 -31.91
C ASN A 270 1.44 -27.39 -31.87
N ALA A 271 0.24 -27.06 -31.37
CA ALA A 271 -0.20 -25.69 -31.23
C ALA A 271 0.65 -24.89 -30.20
N LEU A 272 1.15 -25.57 -29.16
CA LEU A 272 2.08 -24.97 -28.21
C LEU A 272 3.45 -24.69 -28.85
N LEU A 273 3.98 -25.62 -29.63
CA LEU A 273 5.30 -25.48 -30.27
C LEU A 273 5.31 -24.43 -31.39
N ASP A 274 4.15 -24.14 -31.99
CA ASP A 274 3.98 -23.11 -33.00
C ASP A 274 3.95 -21.68 -32.40
N GLU A 275 3.84 -21.52 -31.07
CA GLU A 275 3.86 -20.22 -30.41
C GLU A 275 5.30 -19.65 -30.35
N PRO A 276 5.48 -18.32 -30.47
CA PRO A 276 6.80 -17.68 -30.47
C PRO A 276 7.62 -17.87 -29.19
N ALA A 277 6.96 -18.11 -28.07
CA ALA A 277 7.57 -18.34 -26.76
C ALA A 277 6.81 -19.41 -25.98
N PRO A 278 7.01 -20.72 -26.33
CA PRO A 278 6.26 -21.82 -25.69
C PRO A 278 6.41 -21.87 -24.16
N GLU A 279 7.53 -21.39 -23.62
CA GLU A 279 7.81 -21.36 -22.18
C GLU A 279 6.92 -20.38 -21.41
N ALA A 280 6.21 -19.48 -22.10
CA ALA A 280 5.29 -18.52 -21.49
C ALA A 280 3.94 -19.15 -21.07
N PHE A 281 3.68 -20.41 -21.44
CA PHE A 281 2.44 -21.14 -21.23
C PHE A 281 2.57 -22.24 -20.18
#